data_cc0d54eb089ed7b008ac7f83b6fe27ac
#
_entry.id   cc0d54eb089ed7b008ac7f83b6fe27ac
#
_cell.length_a   1.000
_cell.length_b   1.000
_cell.length_c   1.000
_cell.angle_alpha   90.00
_cell.angle_beta   90.00
_cell.angle_gamma   90.00
#
_symmetry.space_group_name_H-M   'P 1'
#
loop_
_entity.id
_entity.type
_entity.pdbx_description
1 polymer ?
#
loop_
_entity_poly.entity_id
_entity_poly.type
_entity_poly.pdbx_seq_one_letter_code
_entity_poly.pdbx_strand_id
1 'polypeptide(L)'
;MQLTATGPTLGVVGGGQLGRMLAEAASPLGVSLVVLDPTPECPAYPVAREQIVGSFDDEEGIRALGERSDALTFEIELADPDVMERIAEDAGVPVQPSPDTLRLIQDKLVQKRALADAGIAVPEFRAVGSPEELRVALSELGTPAMVKARRGGYDGRGNLPIEGPDDAGGVLADLGTDAMVEAFVPFVRELSVIGVKGRDELRTYVAGENVHEEEILRETVVPARTSDEVRERAQGVAREVLSLMDGRGTYGIELFETEAGEILVNEIAPRPHNSGHWTIEGARTSQFENHVRAVLGLPLGPTEVQKTTVSANLLGDAPSREARLSGVADVLAEPNAHLHWYGKREVRDLRKMGHVTVTGEEGEDDRGTLLETARSCRERLEFEP
;
A
#
# COMPACT_ATOMS: atom_id res chain seq x y z
N MET A 1 14.00 -0.73 -24.45
CA MET A 1 13.41 0.62 -24.51
C MET A 1 14.46 1.59 -25.03
N GLN A 2 14.13 2.45 -25.95
CA GLN A 2 14.99 3.58 -26.35
C GLN A 2 14.38 4.85 -25.75
N LEU A 3 15.19 5.67 -25.08
CA LEU A 3 14.75 6.98 -24.65
C LEU A 3 14.74 7.94 -25.84
N THR A 4 13.60 8.53 -26.09
CA THR A 4 13.40 9.60 -27.08
C THR A 4 13.18 10.92 -26.35
N ALA A 5 13.09 12.02 -27.06
CA ALA A 5 12.80 13.33 -26.47
C ALA A 5 11.46 13.37 -25.70
N THR A 6 10.52 12.50 -26.06
CA THR A 6 9.21 12.42 -25.41
C THR A 6 9.12 11.28 -24.37
N GLY A 7 10.08 10.32 -24.36
CA GLY A 7 10.07 9.18 -23.46
C GLY A 7 8.80 8.34 -23.53
N PRO A 8 8.70 7.23 -22.79
CA PRO A 8 7.46 6.49 -22.64
C PRO A 8 6.50 7.21 -21.68
N THR A 9 5.21 6.92 -21.85
CA THR A 9 4.14 7.43 -20.99
C THR A 9 3.51 6.28 -20.22
N LEU A 10 3.38 6.43 -18.91
CA LEU A 10 2.70 5.51 -18.02
C LEU A 10 1.33 6.09 -17.65
N GLY A 11 0.27 5.37 -17.96
CA GLY A 11 -1.09 5.70 -17.52
C GLY A 11 -1.38 5.11 -16.15
N VAL A 12 -1.88 5.92 -15.24
CA VAL A 12 -2.16 5.51 -13.86
C VAL A 12 -3.62 5.77 -13.52
N VAL A 13 -4.35 4.73 -13.15
CA VAL A 13 -5.68 4.89 -12.55
C VAL A 13 -5.49 5.23 -11.07
N GLY A 14 -5.87 6.46 -10.72
CA GLY A 14 -5.59 7.10 -9.45
C GLY A 14 -4.50 8.18 -9.58
N GLY A 15 -4.76 9.34 -8.99
CA GLY A 15 -3.86 10.50 -8.96
C GLY A 15 -3.61 11.01 -7.55
N GLY A 16 -3.70 10.13 -6.55
CA GLY A 16 -3.41 10.45 -5.15
C GLY A 16 -1.94 10.59 -4.85
N GLN A 17 -1.57 10.39 -3.59
CA GLN A 17 -0.16 10.51 -3.16
C GLN A 17 0.77 9.48 -3.80
N LEU A 18 0.27 8.25 -4.05
CA LEU A 18 1.11 7.23 -4.68
C LEU A 18 1.36 7.56 -6.15
N GLY A 19 0.33 8.02 -6.88
CA GLY A 19 0.46 8.52 -8.24
C GLY A 19 1.43 9.72 -8.34
N ARG A 20 1.40 10.61 -7.34
CA ARG A 20 2.37 11.71 -7.23
C ARG A 20 3.80 11.18 -7.10
N MET A 21 4.05 10.29 -6.14
CA MET A 21 5.40 9.73 -5.91
C MET A 21 5.86 8.84 -7.07
N LEU A 22 4.92 8.19 -7.79
CA LEU A 22 5.24 7.49 -9.04
C LEU A 22 5.74 8.48 -10.12
N ALA A 23 5.08 9.62 -10.29
CA ALA A 23 5.48 10.64 -11.26
C ALA A 23 6.87 11.24 -10.92
N GLU A 24 7.10 11.51 -9.63
CA GLU A 24 8.39 12.00 -9.13
C GLU A 24 9.52 10.98 -9.39
N ALA A 25 9.29 9.69 -9.15
CA ALA A 25 10.25 8.61 -9.41
C ALA A 25 10.44 8.29 -10.90
N ALA A 26 9.43 8.48 -11.73
CA ALA A 26 9.48 8.25 -13.17
C ALA A 26 10.26 9.33 -13.93
N SER A 27 10.21 10.56 -13.44
CA SER A 27 10.81 11.73 -14.10
C SER A 27 12.31 11.58 -14.42
N PRO A 28 13.18 11.13 -13.50
CA PRO A 28 14.60 10.90 -13.79
C PRO A 28 14.85 9.80 -14.85
N LEU A 29 13.89 8.89 -15.03
CA LEU A 29 13.95 7.84 -16.05
C LEU A 29 13.46 8.33 -17.43
N GLY A 30 13.06 9.60 -17.55
CA GLY A 30 12.47 10.16 -18.75
C GLY A 30 11.08 9.61 -19.07
N VAL A 31 10.37 9.09 -18.07
CA VAL A 31 9.01 8.56 -18.18
C VAL A 31 8.03 9.63 -17.72
N SER A 32 7.00 9.87 -18.53
CA SER A 32 5.90 10.79 -18.18
C SER A 32 4.71 10.01 -17.61
N LEU A 33 3.93 10.62 -16.71
CA LEU A 33 2.67 10.05 -16.24
C LEU A 33 1.47 10.84 -16.74
N VAL A 34 0.44 10.10 -17.13
CA VAL A 34 -0.95 10.59 -17.27
C VAL A 34 -1.78 9.90 -16.20
N VAL A 35 -2.58 10.65 -15.46
CA VAL A 35 -3.37 10.10 -14.35
C VAL A 35 -4.87 10.27 -14.61
N LEU A 36 -5.67 9.28 -14.17
CA LEU A 36 -7.13 9.36 -14.12
C LEU A 36 -7.56 9.45 -12.65
N ASP A 37 -8.18 10.55 -12.27
CA ASP A 37 -8.65 10.76 -10.87
C ASP A 37 -9.92 11.59 -10.84
N PRO A 38 -10.93 11.25 -10.00
CA PRO A 38 -12.17 12.02 -9.91
C PRO A 38 -11.99 13.42 -9.31
N THR A 39 -10.89 13.67 -8.58
CA THR A 39 -10.64 14.96 -7.94
C THR A 39 -9.88 15.87 -8.90
N PRO A 40 -10.47 16.96 -9.38
CA PRO A 40 -9.74 17.93 -10.21
C PRO A 40 -8.51 18.46 -9.47
N GLU A 41 -7.40 18.60 -10.20
CA GLU A 41 -6.11 19.00 -9.63
C GLU A 41 -5.72 18.10 -8.43
N CYS A 42 -5.79 16.78 -8.64
CA CYS A 42 -5.42 15.76 -7.68
C CYS A 42 -3.96 15.89 -7.19
N PRO A 43 -3.54 15.21 -6.13
CA PRO A 43 -2.17 15.27 -5.62
C PRO A 43 -1.07 15.04 -6.66
N ALA A 44 -1.29 14.19 -7.66
CA ALA A 44 -0.35 13.95 -8.74
C ALA A 44 -0.32 15.04 -9.83
N TYR A 45 -1.39 15.86 -9.95
CA TYR A 45 -1.53 16.86 -11.02
C TYR A 45 -0.31 17.77 -11.21
N PRO A 46 0.32 18.33 -10.15
CA PRO A 46 1.45 19.25 -10.32
C PRO A 46 2.72 18.60 -10.91
N VAL A 47 2.83 17.27 -10.89
CA VAL A 47 4.01 16.50 -11.33
C VAL A 47 3.71 15.52 -12.46
N ALA A 48 2.44 15.27 -12.74
CA ALA A 48 2.00 14.50 -13.89
C ALA A 48 2.03 15.38 -15.17
N ARG A 49 2.19 14.73 -16.31
CA ARG A 49 2.11 15.40 -17.61
C ARG A 49 0.70 15.88 -17.93
N GLU A 50 -0.32 15.09 -17.53
CA GLU A 50 -1.72 15.34 -17.81
C GLU A 50 -2.59 14.65 -16.74
N GLN A 51 -3.74 15.24 -16.43
CA GLN A 51 -4.80 14.60 -15.67
C GLN A 51 -6.05 14.48 -16.51
N ILE A 52 -6.66 13.30 -16.51
CA ILE A 52 -8.02 13.03 -16.97
C ILE A 52 -8.91 13.03 -15.73
N VAL A 53 -9.97 13.85 -15.72
CA VAL A 53 -10.91 13.88 -14.60
C VAL A 53 -12.04 12.90 -14.88
N GLY A 54 -12.15 11.84 -14.06
CA GLY A 54 -13.14 10.77 -14.18
C GLY A 54 -13.02 9.80 -13.01
N SER A 55 -14.06 8.99 -12.77
CA SER A 55 -14.02 7.95 -11.73
C SER A 55 -13.06 6.83 -12.11
N PHE A 56 -12.66 6.02 -11.12
CA PHE A 56 -11.67 4.93 -11.32
C PHE A 56 -12.20 3.77 -12.18
N ASP A 57 -13.50 3.73 -12.41
CA ASP A 57 -14.24 2.78 -13.25
C ASP A 57 -14.82 3.44 -14.53
N ASP A 58 -14.52 4.71 -14.80
CA ASP A 58 -14.99 5.44 -15.98
C ASP A 58 -14.36 4.88 -17.26
N GLU A 59 -15.17 4.19 -18.05
CA GLU A 59 -14.71 3.55 -19.29
C GLU A 59 -14.15 4.56 -20.31
N GLU A 60 -14.74 5.75 -20.44
CA GLU A 60 -14.25 6.78 -21.36
C GLU A 60 -12.92 7.36 -20.86
N GLY A 61 -12.81 7.58 -19.55
CA GLY A 61 -11.58 8.03 -18.90
C GLY A 61 -10.44 7.03 -19.03
N ILE A 62 -10.70 5.74 -18.78
CA ILE A 62 -9.71 4.65 -18.93
C ILE A 62 -9.30 4.47 -20.39
N ARG A 63 -10.23 4.61 -21.34
CA ARG A 63 -9.94 4.58 -22.78
C ARG A 63 -9.03 5.73 -23.18
N ALA A 64 -9.36 6.95 -22.76
CA ALA A 64 -8.53 8.11 -23.01
C ALA A 64 -7.14 8.00 -22.36
N LEU A 65 -7.02 7.32 -21.22
CA LEU A 65 -5.75 6.99 -20.56
C LEU A 65 -4.94 5.99 -21.41
N GLY A 66 -5.57 4.91 -21.87
CA GLY A 66 -4.93 3.89 -22.71
C GLY A 66 -4.37 4.45 -24.02
N GLU A 67 -5.15 5.31 -24.71
CA GLU A 67 -4.73 5.96 -25.96
C GLU A 67 -3.50 6.88 -25.82
N ARG A 68 -3.21 7.34 -24.59
CA ARG A 68 -2.10 8.27 -24.28
C ARG A 68 -0.90 7.59 -23.65
N SER A 69 -0.95 6.27 -23.45
CA SER A 69 0.01 5.55 -22.62
C SER A 69 0.64 4.38 -23.37
N ASP A 70 1.88 4.04 -22.99
CA ASP A 70 2.60 2.85 -23.46
C ASP A 70 2.37 1.65 -22.55
N ALA A 71 1.89 1.89 -21.32
CA ALA A 71 1.46 0.88 -20.35
C ALA A 71 0.48 1.51 -19.36
N LEU A 72 -0.39 0.69 -18.79
CA LEU A 72 -1.32 1.07 -17.72
C LEU A 72 -0.94 0.44 -16.39
N THR A 73 -1.17 1.18 -15.32
CA THR A 73 -1.11 0.71 -13.94
C THR A 73 -2.18 1.39 -13.09
N PHE A 74 -2.24 1.04 -11.83
CA PHE A 74 -3.18 1.64 -10.86
C PHE A 74 -2.49 1.87 -9.52
N GLU A 75 -2.95 2.89 -8.79
CA GLU A 75 -2.50 3.16 -7.42
C GLU A 75 -3.59 2.90 -6.37
N ILE A 76 -4.73 2.38 -6.81
CA ILE A 76 -5.90 2.13 -5.95
C ILE A 76 -6.63 0.87 -6.41
N GLU A 77 -7.12 0.09 -5.46
CA GLU A 77 -7.85 -1.15 -5.71
C GLU A 77 -9.32 -0.92 -6.17
N LEU A 78 -9.74 0.32 -6.35
CA LEU A 78 -11.09 0.67 -6.85
C LEU A 78 -11.17 0.74 -8.39
N ALA A 79 -10.04 0.57 -9.09
CA ALA A 79 -10.04 0.46 -10.54
C ALA A 79 -10.84 -0.78 -10.98
N ASP A 80 -11.58 -0.67 -12.09
CA ASP A 80 -12.34 -1.79 -12.65
C ASP A 80 -11.42 -2.66 -13.53
N PRO A 81 -11.08 -3.90 -13.11
CA PRO A 81 -10.18 -4.75 -13.85
C PRO A 81 -10.74 -5.19 -15.21
N ASP A 82 -12.06 -5.35 -15.34
CA ASP A 82 -12.69 -5.81 -16.59
C ASP A 82 -12.68 -4.69 -17.63
N VAL A 83 -12.89 -3.45 -17.17
CA VAL A 83 -12.78 -2.26 -18.04
C VAL A 83 -11.32 -2.06 -18.44
N MET A 84 -10.37 -2.15 -17.51
CA MET A 84 -8.95 -1.98 -17.81
C MET A 84 -8.46 -3.03 -18.81
N GLU A 85 -8.83 -4.30 -18.64
CA GLU A 85 -8.44 -5.40 -19.55
C GLU A 85 -8.96 -5.17 -20.96
N ARG A 86 -10.26 -4.90 -21.12
CA ARG A 86 -10.89 -4.65 -22.42
C ARG A 86 -10.25 -3.48 -23.14
N ILE A 87 -10.02 -2.37 -22.44
CA ILE A 87 -9.44 -1.18 -23.06
C ILE A 87 -7.96 -1.38 -23.37
N ALA A 88 -7.23 -2.10 -22.54
CA ALA A 88 -5.84 -2.44 -22.81
C ALA A 88 -5.70 -3.31 -24.06
N GLU A 89 -6.60 -4.26 -24.24
CA GLU A 89 -6.67 -5.07 -25.47
C GLU A 89 -7.00 -4.22 -26.70
N ASP A 90 -8.01 -3.35 -26.62
CA ASP A 90 -8.42 -2.45 -27.71
C ASP A 90 -7.27 -1.48 -28.09
N ALA A 91 -6.57 -0.92 -27.13
CA ALA A 91 -5.48 0.02 -27.34
C ALA A 91 -4.13 -0.66 -27.64
N GLY A 92 -3.99 -1.96 -27.40
CA GLY A 92 -2.76 -2.71 -27.56
C GLY A 92 -1.68 -2.35 -26.51
N VAL A 93 -2.08 -1.92 -25.31
CA VAL A 93 -1.19 -1.54 -24.22
C VAL A 93 -1.29 -2.52 -23.05
N PRO A 94 -0.18 -2.88 -22.38
CA PRO A 94 -0.23 -3.78 -21.23
C PRO A 94 -0.78 -3.09 -19.98
N VAL A 95 -1.58 -3.81 -19.18
CA VAL A 95 -1.93 -3.45 -17.79
C VAL A 95 -1.02 -4.21 -16.84
N GLN A 96 -0.43 -3.52 -15.86
CA GLN A 96 0.50 -4.11 -14.91
C GLN A 96 0.36 -3.47 -13.50
N PRO A 97 0.21 -4.26 -12.43
CA PRO A 97 0.00 -5.72 -12.42
C PRO A 97 -1.22 -6.15 -13.24
N SER A 98 -1.36 -7.46 -13.52
CA SER A 98 -2.44 -7.91 -14.39
C SER A 98 -3.83 -7.65 -13.80
N PRO A 99 -4.87 -7.48 -14.63
CA PRO A 99 -6.25 -7.40 -14.16
C PRO A 99 -6.69 -8.61 -13.32
N ASP A 100 -6.18 -9.80 -13.60
CA ASP A 100 -6.46 -11.00 -12.79
C ASP A 100 -5.92 -10.89 -11.37
N THR A 101 -4.73 -10.32 -11.20
CA THR A 101 -4.20 -10.02 -9.86
C THR A 101 -5.07 -9.00 -9.13
N LEU A 102 -5.56 -7.97 -9.82
CA LEU A 102 -6.46 -6.99 -9.21
C LEU A 102 -7.79 -7.63 -8.79
N ARG A 103 -8.39 -8.49 -9.64
CA ARG A 103 -9.61 -9.27 -9.29
C ARG A 103 -9.40 -10.15 -8.07
N LEU A 104 -8.25 -10.84 -8.01
CA LEU A 104 -7.88 -11.70 -6.88
C LEU A 104 -7.83 -10.91 -5.58
N ILE A 105 -7.21 -9.73 -5.61
CA ILE A 105 -6.95 -8.92 -4.41
C ILE A 105 -8.18 -8.12 -3.96
N GLN A 106 -9.02 -7.69 -4.88
CA GLN A 106 -10.25 -6.96 -4.56
C GLN A 106 -11.24 -7.74 -3.69
N ASP A 107 -11.19 -9.08 -3.70
CA ASP A 107 -12.03 -9.92 -2.85
C ASP A 107 -11.17 -10.63 -1.80
N LYS A 108 -11.23 -10.15 -0.56
CA LYS A 108 -10.42 -10.67 0.56
C LYS A 108 -10.62 -12.18 0.80
N LEU A 109 -11.82 -12.70 0.57
CA LEU A 109 -12.08 -14.14 0.71
C LEU A 109 -11.41 -14.96 -0.41
N VAL A 110 -11.47 -14.48 -1.65
CA VAL A 110 -10.80 -15.13 -2.79
C VAL A 110 -9.28 -15.06 -2.60
N GLN A 111 -8.74 -13.92 -2.19
CA GLN A 111 -7.34 -13.76 -1.85
C GLN A 111 -6.87 -14.76 -0.78
N LYS A 112 -7.60 -14.87 0.36
CA LYS A 112 -7.26 -15.79 1.45
C LYS A 112 -7.31 -17.26 1.02
N ARG A 113 -8.30 -17.64 0.21
CA ARG A 113 -8.39 -19.00 -0.35
C ARG A 113 -7.19 -19.30 -1.23
N ALA A 114 -6.86 -18.41 -2.17
CA ALA A 114 -5.72 -18.60 -3.06
C ALA A 114 -4.39 -18.75 -2.31
N LEU A 115 -4.18 -17.97 -1.26
CA LEU A 115 -3.00 -18.09 -0.39
C LEU A 115 -2.98 -19.42 0.35
N ALA A 116 -4.10 -19.83 0.97
CA ALA A 116 -4.20 -21.09 1.70
C ALA A 116 -4.03 -22.30 0.77
N ASP A 117 -4.63 -22.29 -0.42
CA ASP A 117 -4.51 -23.35 -1.43
C ASP A 117 -3.07 -23.49 -1.95
N ALA A 118 -2.30 -22.38 -1.96
CA ALA A 118 -0.87 -22.38 -2.26
C ALA A 118 0.02 -22.79 -1.08
N GLY A 119 -0.54 -23.06 0.09
CA GLY A 119 0.19 -23.44 1.30
C GLY A 119 0.84 -22.24 2.03
N ILE A 120 0.49 -21.02 1.67
CA ILE A 120 0.97 -19.81 2.35
C ILE A 120 0.13 -19.59 3.60
N ALA A 121 0.80 -19.42 4.73
CA ALA A 121 0.15 -19.28 6.03
C ALA A 121 -0.66 -17.99 6.13
N VAL A 122 -1.94 -18.12 6.50
CA VAL A 122 -2.90 -17.04 6.74
C VAL A 122 -3.65 -17.32 8.05
N PRO A 123 -4.26 -16.32 8.71
CA PRO A 123 -5.19 -16.57 9.79
C PRO A 123 -6.31 -17.52 9.35
N GLU A 124 -6.79 -18.38 10.24
CA GLU A 124 -7.98 -19.20 9.94
C GLU A 124 -9.17 -18.32 9.61
N PHE A 125 -9.94 -18.68 8.59
CA PHE A 125 -11.03 -17.84 8.10
C PHE A 125 -12.24 -18.64 7.62
N ARG A 126 -13.40 -18.00 7.61
CA ARG A 126 -14.66 -18.55 7.06
C ARG A 126 -15.39 -17.49 6.25
N ALA A 127 -16.05 -17.92 5.18
CA ALA A 127 -17.04 -17.09 4.49
C ALA A 127 -18.30 -16.98 5.35
N VAL A 128 -18.90 -15.78 5.40
CA VAL A 128 -20.15 -15.54 6.14
C VAL A 128 -21.07 -14.64 5.32
N GLY A 129 -22.32 -15.05 5.16
CA GLY A 129 -23.37 -14.31 4.45
C GLY A 129 -24.61 -14.06 5.32
N SER A 130 -24.63 -14.59 6.56
CA SER A 130 -25.74 -14.42 7.49
C SER A 130 -25.25 -14.42 8.94
N PRO A 131 -26.05 -13.82 9.88
CA PRO A 131 -25.73 -13.89 11.30
C PRO A 131 -25.63 -15.33 11.84
N GLU A 132 -26.37 -16.26 11.26
CA GLU A 132 -26.34 -17.68 11.63
C GLU A 132 -25.01 -18.32 11.25
N GLU A 133 -24.57 -18.10 10.01
CA GLU A 133 -23.26 -18.57 9.52
C GLU A 133 -22.12 -17.95 10.32
N LEU A 134 -22.21 -16.68 10.69
CA LEU A 134 -21.21 -16.02 11.54
C LEU A 134 -21.15 -16.65 12.93
N ARG A 135 -22.29 -16.97 13.58
CA ARG A 135 -22.30 -17.67 14.86
C ARG A 135 -21.65 -19.06 14.78
N VAL A 136 -21.94 -19.79 13.70
CA VAL A 136 -21.30 -21.11 13.46
C VAL A 136 -19.78 -20.93 13.30
N ALA A 137 -19.35 -20.00 12.45
CA ALA A 137 -17.93 -19.71 12.23
C ALA A 137 -17.21 -19.32 13.55
N LEU A 138 -17.83 -18.47 14.38
CA LEU A 138 -17.26 -18.09 15.68
C LEU A 138 -17.15 -19.26 16.65
N SER A 139 -18.07 -20.24 16.58
CA SER A 139 -17.96 -21.45 17.40
C SER A 139 -16.78 -22.35 17.02
N GLU A 140 -16.31 -22.26 15.76
CA GLU A 140 -15.16 -23.00 15.24
C GLU A 140 -13.84 -22.25 15.44
N LEU A 141 -13.83 -20.94 15.15
CA LEU A 141 -12.64 -20.10 15.18
C LEU A 141 -12.32 -19.55 16.57
N GLY A 142 -13.32 -19.50 17.46
CA GLY A 142 -13.22 -18.82 18.74
C GLY A 142 -13.47 -17.31 18.65
N THR A 143 -13.44 -16.66 19.82
CA THR A 143 -13.56 -15.21 19.98
C THR A 143 -12.44 -14.68 20.89
N PRO A 144 -11.96 -13.43 20.74
CA PRO A 144 -12.41 -12.47 19.72
C PRO A 144 -12.06 -12.92 18.30
N ALA A 145 -12.75 -12.33 17.29
CA ALA A 145 -12.48 -12.56 15.88
C ALA A 145 -12.61 -11.25 15.09
N MET A 146 -12.17 -11.24 13.83
CA MET A 146 -12.25 -10.06 12.97
C MET A 146 -13.20 -10.33 11.80
N VAL A 147 -14.30 -9.60 11.72
CA VAL A 147 -15.22 -9.67 10.56
C VAL A 147 -14.79 -8.62 9.55
N LYS A 148 -14.56 -9.04 8.31
CA LYS A 148 -14.04 -8.19 7.23
C LYS A 148 -15.01 -8.15 6.06
N ALA A 149 -15.28 -6.94 5.55
CA ALA A 149 -15.93 -6.79 4.26
C ALA A 149 -15.06 -7.45 3.17
N ARG A 150 -15.68 -8.26 2.31
CA ARG A 150 -14.94 -8.94 1.24
C ARG A 150 -14.39 -7.95 0.21
N ARG A 151 -15.14 -6.88 -0.08
CA ARG A 151 -14.79 -5.86 -1.09
C ARG A 151 -14.93 -4.46 -0.53
N GLY A 152 -14.18 -3.51 -1.10
CA GLY A 152 -14.34 -2.08 -0.83
C GLY A 152 -13.75 -1.57 0.49
N GLY A 153 -13.15 -2.44 1.31
CA GLY A 153 -12.44 -2.02 2.53
C GLY A 153 -11.05 -1.48 2.21
N TYR A 154 -10.66 -0.37 2.83
CA TYR A 154 -9.32 0.22 2.76
C TYR A 154 -9.00 0.98 4.05
N ASP A 155 -7.73 1.09 4.42
CA ASP A 155 -7.26 1.83 5.61
C ASP A 155 -8.05 1.46 6.90
N GLY A 156 -8.18 0.15 7.21
CA GLY A 156 -8.94 -0.36 8.36
C GLY A 156 -10.48 -0.31 8.22
N ARG A 157 -11.01 0.41 7.24
CA ARG A 157 -12.45 0.48 6.99
C ARG A 157 -12.99 -0.83 6.44
N GLY A 158 -14.09 -1.30 7.03
CA GLY A 158 -14.69 -2.59 6.68
C GLY A 158 -14.08 -3.78 7.44
N ASN A 159 -13.30 -3.51 8.49
CA ASN A 159 -12.87 -4.49 9.49
C ASN A 159 -13.60 -4.17 10.81
N LEU A 160 -14.30 -5.13 11.37
CA LEU A 160 -15.02 -4.97 12.63
C LEU A 160 -14.65 -6.11 13.59
N PRO A 161 -14.10 -5.81 14.78
CA PRO A 161 -13.87 -6.82 15.78
C PRO A 161 -15.21 -7.35 16.32
N ILE A 162 -15.24 -8.62 16.67
CA ILE A 162 -16.40 -9.27 17.30
C ILE A 162 -15.96 -10.05 18.53
N GLU A 163 -16.55 -9.70 19.66
CA GLU A 163 -16.21 -10.30 20.96
C GLU A 163 -17.06 -11.53 21.31
N GLY A 164 -18.20 -11.68 20.63
CA GLY A 164 -19.09 -12.80 20.90
C GLY A 164 -20.18 -13.02 19.86
N PRO A 165 -20.83 -14.19 19.88
CA PRO A 165 -21.83 -14.58 18.88
C PRO A 165 -23.13 -13.74 18.94
N ASP A 166 -23.39 -13.08 20.07
CA ASP A 166 -24.60 -12.27 20.24
C ASP A 166 -24.58 -11.01 19.35
N ASP A 167 -23.39 -10.50 19.02
CA ASP A 167 -23.21 -9.31 18.19
C ASP A 167 -23.25 -9.59 16.68
N ALA A 168 -23.38 -10.85 16.28
CA ALA A 168 -23.26 -11.27 14.88
C ALA A 168 -24.23 -10.53 13.93
N GLY A 169 -25.45 -10.23 14.40
CA GLY A 169 -26.44 -9.50 13.61
C GLY A 169 -26.08 -8.02 13.43
N GLY A 170 -25.57 -7.38 14.49
CA GLY A 170 -25.13 -5.98 14.48
C GLY A 170 -23.94 -5.76 13.57
N VAL A 171 -22.89 -6.55 13.73
CA VAL A 171 -21.64 -6.44 12.95
C VAL A 171 -21.88 -6.61 11.45
N LEU A 172 -22.68 -7.60 11.02
CA LEU A 172 -22.99 -7.78 9.60
C LEU A 172 -23.89 -6.67 9.05
N ALA A 173 -24.81 -6.12 9.87
CA ALA A 173 -25.64 -4.98 9.47
C ALA A 173 -24.80 -3.73 9.28
N ASP A 174 -23.83 -3.49 10.15
CA ASP A 174 -22.91 -2.34 10.06
C ASP A 174 -21.97 -2.43 8.85
N LEU A 175 -21.53 -3.66 8.48
CA LEU A 175 -20.75 -3.86 7.26
C LEU A 175 -21.57 -3.65 5.98
N GLY A 176 -22.83 -4.04 5.98
CA GLY A 176 -23.78 -3.82 4.87
C GLY A 176 -23.41 -4.52 3.55
N THR A 177 -22.50 -5.51 3.56
CA THR A 177 -21.99 -6.21 2.38
C THR A 177 -21.60 -7.65 2.72
N ASP A 178 -21.27 -8.44 1.69
CA ASP A 178 -20.68 -9.77 1.86
C ASP A 178 -19.43 -9.71 2.73
N ALA A 179 -19.31 -10.66 3.65
CA ALA A 179 -18.26 -10.67 4.66
C ALA A 179 -17.48 -12.00 4.71
N MET A 180 -16.37 -11.95 5.37
CA MET A 180 -15.62 -13.08 5.90
C MET A 180 -15.26 -12.82 7.36
N VAL A 181 -15.00 -13.86 8.11
CA VAL A 181 -14.49 -13.75 9.48
C VAL A 181 -13.13 -14.45 9.57
N GLU A 182 -12.20 -13.83 10.25
CA GLU A 182 -10.88 -14.38 10.57
C GLU A 182 -10.71 -14.58 12.08
N ALA A 183 -10.05 -15.67 12.47
CA ALA A 183 -9.61 -15.84 13.84
C ALA A 183 -8.69 -14.68 14.24
N PHE A 184 -8.85 -14.19 15.47
CA PHE A 184 -7.92 -13.21 16.00
C PHE A 184 -6.52 -13.82 16.13
N VAL A 185 -5.53 -13.13 15.57
CA VAL A 185 -4.12 -13.53 15.66
C VAL A 185 -3.47 -12.80 16.82
N PRO A 186 -3.00 -13.50 17.87
CA PRO A 186 -2.21 -12.89 18.94
C PRO A 186 -0.79 -12.61 18.42
N PHE A 187 -0.67 -11.57 17.58
CA PHE A 187 0.63 -11.18 17.03
C PHE A 187 1.44 -10.35 18.05
N VAL A 188 2.75 -10.48 18.01
CA VAL A 188 3.68 -9.64 18.78
C VAL A 188 4.12 -8.42 17.98
N ARG A 189 3.96 -8.48 16.66
CA ARG A 189 4.37 -7.40 15.76
C ARG A 189 3.64 -7.49 14.42
N GLU A 190 3.31 -6.33 13.87
CA GLU A 190 2.93 -6.22 12.47
C GLU A 190 4.16 -5.90 11.63
N LEU A 191 4.34 -6.65 10.56
CA LEU A 191 5.44 -6.48 9.62
C LEU A 191 4.89 -6.15 8.24
N SER A 192 5.71 -5.53 7.40
CA SER A 192 5.45 -5.44 5.98
C SER A 192 6.70 -5.74 5.16
N VAL A 193 6.51 -6.39 4.04
CA VAL A 193 7.53 -6.59 3.03
C VAL A 193 7.04 -5.99 1.73
N ILE A 194 7.82 -5.05 1.20
CA ILE A 194 7.61 -4.59 -0.17
C ILE A 194 8.27 -5.59 -1.11
N GLY A 195 7.47 -6.13 -2.03
CA GLY A 195 7.93 -7.04 -3.06
C GLY A 195 7.83 -6.41 -4.43
N VAL A 196 8.71 -6.78 -5.35
CA VAL A 196 8.66 -6.32 -6.73
C VAL A 196 8.79 -7.51 -7.68
N LYS A 197 7.86 -7.60 -8.61
CA LYS A 197 7.86 -8.59 -9.68
C LYS A 197 8.20 -7.92 -11.01
N GLY A 198 9.35 -8.26 -11.58
CA GLY A 198 9.79 -7.89 -12.91
C GLY A 198 9.37 -8.92 -13.94
N ARG A 199 9.97 -8.85 -15.15
CA ARG A 199 9.69 -9.82 -16.22
C ARG A 199 10.18 -11.22 -15.86
N ASP A 200 11.42 -11.34 -15.40
CA ASP A 200 12.10 -12.61 -15.17
C ASP A 200 12.77 -12.66 -13.77
N GLU A 201 12.47 -11.71 -12.90
CA GLU A 201 13.06 -11.59 -11.58
C GLU A 201 12.04 -11.14 -10.53
N LEU A 202 12.25 -11.59 -9.30
CA LEU A 202 11.54 -11.16 -8.10
C LEU A 202 12.54 -10.54 -7.13
N ARG A 203 12.18 -9.42 -6.51
CA ARG A 203 12.96 -8.80 -5.44
C ARG A 203 12.08 -8.47 -4.25
N THR A 204 12.62 -8.57 -3.07
CA THR A 204 11.97 -8.14 -1.83
C THR A 204 12.86 -7.13 -1.13
N TYR A 205 12.26 -6.11 -0.55
CA TYR A 205 12.93 -5.26 0.42
C TYR A 205 13.00 -5.97 1.77
N VAL A 206 13.84 -5.49 2.68
CA VAL A 206 13.86 -6.00 4.04
C VAL A 206 12.52 -5.74 4.73
N ALA A 207 12.14 -6.61 5.64
CA ALA A 207 10.92 -6.44 6.42
C ALA A 207 11.00 -5.18 7.30
N GLY A 208 9.97 -4.34 7.20
CA GLY A 208 9.71 -3.22 8.10
C GLY A 208 8.72 -3.62 9.19
N GLU A 209 8.85 -3.03 10.36
CA GLU A 209 7.88 -3.12 11.45
C GLU A 209 6.90 -1.96 11.33
N ASN A 210 5.60 -2.29 11.30
CA ASN A 210 4.52 -1.32 11.25
C ASN A 210 3.97 -1.07 12.65
N VAL A 211 3.86 0.20 13.03
CA VAL A 211 3.19 0.63 14.25
C VAL A 211 1.85 1.21 13.86
N HIS A 212 0.77 0.54 14.26
CA HIS A 212 -0.59 1.01 14.05
C HIS A 212 -1.18 1.56 15.35
N GLU A 213 -1.97 2.62 15.23
CA GLU A 213 -2.87 3.11 16.27
C GLU A 213 -4.23 3.33 15.62
N GLU A 214 -5.31 2.85 16.25
CA GLU A 214 -6.66 2.90 15.69
C GLU A 214 -6.75 2.29 14.27
N GLU A 215 -6.05 1.16 14.07
CA GLU A 215 -5.94 0.44 12.79
C GLU A 215 -5.33 1.24 11.63
N ILE A 216 -4.73 2.41 11.91
CA ILE A 216 -4.07 3.24 10.91
C ILE A 216 -2.56 3.24 11.16
N LEU A 217 -1.80 3.00 10.09
CA LEU A 217 -0.35 3.02 10.13
C LEU A 217 0.16 4.41 10.55
N ARG A 218 0.90 4.44 11.66
CA ARG A 218 1.56 5.64 12.19
C ARG A 218 3.01 5.71 11.77
N GLU A 219 3.77 4.66 12.03
CA GLU A 219 5.18 4.58 11.69
C GLU A 219 5.55 3.25 11.05
N THR A 220 6.60 3.26 10.21
CA THR A 220 7.31 2.06 9.75
C THR A 220 8.76 2.17 10.12
N VAL A 221 9.28 1.18 10.88
CA VAL A 221 10.67 1.11 11.34
C VAL A 221 11.43 0.07 10.51
N VAL A 222 12.54 0.43 9.91
CA VAL A 222 13.28 -0.42 8.99
C VAL A 222 14.78 -0.43 9.29
N PRO A 223 15.40 -1.62 9.38
CA PRO A 223 14.78 -2.97 9.43
C PRO A 223 13.88 -3.17 10.65
N ALA A 224 12.92 -4.07 10.57
CA ALA A 224 12.03 -4.42 11.69
C ALA A 224 12.83 -4.82 12.96
N ARG A 225 12.33 -4.45 14.14
CA ARG A 225 12.94 -4.73 15.44
C ARG A 225 12.68 -6.18 15.88
N THR A 226 13.02 -7.13 15.03
CA THR A 226 12.93 -8.57 15.26
C THR A 226 14.23 -9.25 14.86
N SER A 227 14.32 -10.58 14.98
CA SER A 227 15.53 -11.33 14.62
C SER A 227 15.75 -11.38 13.09
N ASP A 228 17.00 -11.64 12.68
CA ASP A 228 17.33 -11.81 11.26
C ASP A 228 16.55 -12.98 10.65
N GLU A 229 16.40 -14.08 11.39
CA GLU A 229 15.66 -15.27 10.94
C GLU A 229 14.18 -14.96 10.68
N VAL A 230 13.56 -14.12 11.50
CA VAL A 230 12.18 -13.68 11.30
C VAL A 230 12.07 -12.77 10.08
N ARG A 231 13.00 -11.80 9.92
CA ARG A 231 13.04 -10.94 8.72
C ARG A 231 13.22 -11.74 7.44
N GLU A 232 14.14 -12.72 7.43
CA GLU A 232 14.35 -13.61 6.29
C GLU A 232 13.12 -14.48 5.98
N ARG A 233 12.44 -14.98 7.02
CA ARG A 233 11.18 -15.74 6.86
C ARG A 233 10.09 -14.87 6.27
N ALA A 234 9.91 -13.64 6.76
CA ALA A 234 8.95 -12.68 6.21
C ALA A 234 9.21 -12.39 4.73
N GLN A 235 10.49 -12.19 4.35
CA GLN A 235 10.86 -12.04 2.93
C GLN A 235 10.65 -13.32 2.13
N GLY A 236 10.81 -14.49 2.74
CA GLY A 236 10.49 -15.81 2.14
C GLY A 236 9.02 -15.90 1.76
N VAL A 237 8.12 -15.65 2.73
CA VAL A 237 6.68 -15.62 2.52
C VAL A 237 6.30 -14.59 1.45
N ALA A 238 6.89 -13.41 1.46
CA ALA A 238 6.63 -12.41 0.43
C ALA A 238 7.02 -12.89 -0.98
N ARG A 239 8.13 -13.63 -1.14
CA ARG A 239 8.50 -14.23 -2.43
C ARG A 239 7.51 -15.30 -2.89
N GLU A 240 6.97 -16.10 -1.97
CA GLU A 240 5.91 -17.07 -2.28
C GLU A 240 4.63 -16.37 -2.75
N VAL A 241 4.21 -15.30 -2.07
CA VAL A 241 3.08 -14.45 -2.48
C VAL A 241 3.32 -13.89 -3.88
N LEU A 242 4.49 -13.29 -4.15
CA LEU A 242 4.80 -12.73 -5.47
C LEU A 242 4.78 -13.79 -6.59
N SER A 243 5.16 -15.03 -6.27
CA SER A 243 5.13 -16.13 -7.24
C SER A 243 3.69 -16.48 -7.65
N LEU A 244 2.73 -16.30 -6.75
CA LEU A 244 1.31 -16.53 -6.99
C LEU A 244 0.65 -15.42 -7.81
N MET A 245 1.13 -14.17 -7.69
CA MET A 245 0.56 -13.04 -8.41
C MET A 245 0.91 -13.08 -9.90
N ASP A 246 0.01 -12.61 -10.75
CA ASP A 246 0.26 -12.41 -12.17
C ASP A 246 0.59 -10.94 -12.48
N GLY A 247 1.38 -10.74 -13.55
CA GLY A 247 1.82 -9.42 -13.97
C GLY A 247 3.04 -8.89 -13.18
N ARG A 248 3.41 -7.64 -13.47
CA ARG A 248 4.64 -7.00 -13.01
C ARG A 248 4.29 -5.74 -12.21
N GLY A 249 5.07 -5.45 -11.19
CA GLY A 249 4.85 -4.25 -10.37
C GLY A 249 5.36 -4.42 -8.95
N THR A 250 5.08 -3.44 -8.13
CA THR A 250 5.33 -3.46 -6.69
C THR A 250 4.11 -3.95 -5.95
N TYR A 251 4.34 -4.70 -4.89
CA TYR A 251 3.31 -5.24 -4.00
C TYR A 251 3.67 -4.89 -2.55
N GLY A 252 2.71 -4.38 -1.80
CA GLY A 252 2.80 -4.27 -0.35
C GLY A 252 2.19 -5.52 0.29
N ILE A 253 2.97 -6.23 1.10
CA ILE A 253 2.54 -7.48 1.75
C ILE A 253 2.60 -7.26 3.25
N GLU A 254 1.44 -7.22 3.89
CA GLU A 254 1.30 -7.06 5.33
C GLU A 254 1.24 -8.42 6.02
N LEU A 255 1.96 -8.55 7.12
CA LEU A 255 2.26 -9.80 7.79
C LEU A 255 2.10 -9.65 9.30
N PHE A 256 1.68 -10.72 9.97
CA PHE A 256 1.73 -10.84 11.41
C PHE A 256 2.90 -11.74 11.82
N GLU A 257 3.69 -11.28 12.81
CA GLU A 257 4.67 -12.09 13.53
C GLU A 257 4.03 -12.59 14.83
N THR A 258 3.95 -13.90 15.02
CA THR A 258 3.45 -14.50 16.26
C THR A 258 4.57 -14.62 17.30
N GLU A 259 4.24 -14.91 18.56
CA GLU A 259 5.23 -15.17 19.64
C GLU A 259 6.17 -16.35 19.30
N ALA A 260 5.68 -17.32 18.52
CA ALA A 260 6.49 -18.44 18.03
C ALA A 260 7.41 -18.06 16.84
N GLY A 261 7.33 -16.82 16.36
CA GLY A 261 8.06 -16.34 15.18
C GLY A 261 7.48 -16.85 13.86
N GLU A 262 6.25 -17.35 13.87
CA GLU A 262 5.51 -17.68 12.63
C GLU A 262 5.10 -16.41 11.92
N ILE A 263 5.04 -16.47 10.58
CA ILE A 263 4.64 -15.36 9.73
C ILE A 263 3.34 -15.71 9.02
N LEU A 264 2.31 -14.91 9.24
CA LEU A 264 0.99 -15.06 8.60
C LEU A 264 0.73 -13.87 7.68
N VAL A 265 0.21 -14.11 6.47
CA VAL A 265 -0.18 -13.01 5.56
C VAL A 265 -1.51 -12.42 6.02
N ASN A 266 -1.49 -11.11 6.32
CA ASN A 266 -2.68 -10.33 6.63
C ASN A 266 -3.36 -9.81 5.35
N GLU A 267 -2.67 -8.98 4.58
CA GLU A 267 -3.23 -8.32 3.39
C GLU A 267 -2.17 -8.11 2.31
N ILE A 268 -2.60 -7.98 1.05
CA ILE A 268 -1.74 -7.70 -0.09
C ILE A 268 -2.34 -6.53 -0.86
N ALA A 269 -1.49 -5.54 -1.17
CA ALA A 269 -1.81 -4.44 -2.07
C ALA A 269 -0.98 -4.59 -3.37
N PRO A 270 -1.59 -4.62 -4.57
CA PRO A 270 -0.89 -4.85 -5.85
C PRO A 270 -0.35 -3.53 -6.44
N ARG A 271 0.26 -2.70 -5.63
CA ARG A 271 0.76 -1.35 -5.92
C ARG A 271 1.79 -0.91 -4.90
N PRO A 272 2.50 0.20 -5.12
CA PRO A 272 3.29 0.83 -4.05
C PRO A 272 2.46 1.02 -2.78
N HIS A 273 3.08 0.77 -1.63
CA HIS A 273 2.39 0.74 -0.34
C HIS A 273 2.91 1.80 0.62
N ASN A 274 2.04 2.26 1.52
CA ASN A 274 2.39 3.27 2.51
C ASN A 274 3.56 2.83 3.41
N SER A 275 3.58 1.58 3.84
CA SER A 275 4.69 1.02 4.63
C SER A 275 6.02 0.92 3.87
N GLY A 276 6.04 1.21 2.56
CA GLY A 276 7.22 1.25 1.72
C GLY A 276 7.75 2.65 1.43
N HIS A 277 7.17 3.72 2.02
CA HIS A 277 7.63 5.10 1.75
C HIS A 277 9.08 5.32 2.17
N TRP A 278 9.54 4.66 3.22
CA TRP A 278 10.93 4.67 3.68
C TRP A 278 11.95 4.34 2.57
N THR A 279 11.51 3.62 1.53
CA THR A 279 12.41 3.20 0.42
C THR A 279 12.93 4.38 -0.40
N ILE A 280 12.31 5.56 -0.30
CA ILE A 280 12.72 6.76 -1.04
C ILE A 280 14.12 7.16 -0.57
N GLU A 281 14.35 7.27 0.74
CA GLU A 281 15.62 7.69 1.32
C GLU A 281 16.45 6.52 1.86
N GLY A 282 15.79 5.41 2.27
CA GLY A 282 16.43 4.32 2.98
C GLY A 282 16.90 3.16 2.11
N ALA A 283 16.45 3.04 0.86
CA ALA A 283 16.85 1.97 -0.04
C ALA A 283 17.66 2.48 -1.24
N ARG A 284 18.38 1.56 -1.93
CA ARG A 284 19.12 1.90 -3.15
C ARG A 284 18.22 2.34 -4.29
N THR A 285 17.06 1.71 -4.41
CA THR A 285 16.03 2.06 -5.39
C THR A 285 14.69 2.07 -4.66
N SER A 286 13.91 3.12 -4.83
CA SER A 286 12.62 3.22 -4.17
C SER A 286 11.61 2.21 -4.74
N GLN A 287 10.58 1.88 -3.95
CA GLN A 287 9.46 1.07 -4.42
C GLN A 287 8.77 1.70 -5.64
N PHE A 288 8.74 3.02 -5.73
CA PHE A 288 8.12 3.76 -6.82
C PHE A 288 8.91 3.63 -8.11
N GLU A 289 10.23 3.83 -8.06
CA GLU A 289 11.09 3.63 -9.23
C GLU A 289 11.06 2.17 -9.69
N ASN A 290 11.11 1.22 -8.76
CA ASN A 290 11.00 -0.20 -9.08
C ASN A 290 9.64 -0.57 -9.67
N HIS A 291 8.55 0.08 -9.23
CA HIS A 291 7.23 -0.10 -9.85
C HIS A 291 7.24 0.36 -11.31
N VAL A 292 7.74 1.57 -11.59
CA VAL A 292 7.85 2.11 -12.95
C VAL A 292 8.71 1.19 -13.83
N ARG A 293 9.85 0.74 -13.31
CA ARG A 293 10.73 -0.20 -14.03
C ARG A 293 10.01 -1.51 -14.34
N ALA A 294 9.35 -2.09 -13.36
CA ALA A 294 8.63 -3.36 -13.50
C ALA A 294 7.52 -3.27 -14.54
N VAL A 295 6.65 -2.27 -14.43
CA VAL A 295 5.53 -2.05 -15.35
C VAL A 295 6.01 -1.91 -16.79
N LEU A 296 7.05 -1.12 -17.02
CA LEU A 296 7.66 -0.92 -18.35
C LEU A 296 8.57 -2.06 -18.81
N GLY A 297 8.74 -3.12 -17.98
CA GLY A 297 9.58 -4.27 -18.31
C GLY A 297 11.07 -3.95 -18.34
N LEU A 298 11.51 -2.94 -17.59
CA LEU A 298 12.91 -2.61 -17.37
C LEU A 298 13.52 -3.51 -16.28
N PRO A 299 14.86 -3.67 -16.25
CA PRO A 299 15.53 -4.36 -15.14
C PRO A 299 15.21 -3.71 -13.81
N LEU A 300 14.95 -4.53 -12.79
CA LEU A 300 14.68 -4.03 -11.43
C LEU A 300 15.95 -3.41 -10.83
N GLY A 301 15.78 -2.33 -10.09
CA GLY A 301 16.84 -1.77 -9.28
C GLY A 301 17.08 -2.60 -8.01
N PRO A 302 18.27 -2.49 -7.40
CA PRO A 302 18.61 -3.18 -6.17
C PRO A 302 17.74 -2.69 -5.00
N THR A 303 17.37 -3.60 -4.09
CA THR A 303 16.42 -3.36 -2.97
C THR A 303 17.10 -3.27 -1.61
N GLU A 304 18.44 -3.29 -1.58
CA GLU A 304 19.21 -3.24 -0.34
C GLU A 304 18.96 -1.95 0.44
N VAL A 305 18.87 -2.10 1.74
CA VAL A 305 18.84 -0.98 2.69
C VAL A 305 20.18 -0.26 2.65
N GLN A 306 20.15 1.05 2.52
CA GLN A 306 21.33 1.92 2.63
C GLN A 306 21.48 2.47 4.03
N LYS A 307 20.36 2.77 4.69
CA LYS A 307 20.34 3.36 6.02
C LYS A 307 19.17 2.81 6.82
N THR A 308 19.37 2.61 8.11
CA THR A 308 18.26 2.43 9.05
C THR A 308 17.32 3.62 8.94
N THR A 309 16.03 3.37 8.85
CA THR A 309 15.06 4.41 8.45
C THR A 309 13.76 4.25 9.22
N VAL A 310 13.17 5.35 9.61
CA VAL A 310 11.81 5.40 10.14
C VAL A 310 10.99 6.38 9.30
N SER A 311 9.85 5.92 8.81
CA SER A 311 8.87 6.76 8.13
C SER A 311 7.65 6.94 9.04
N ALA A 312 7.25 8.19 9.32
CA ALA A 312 6.11 8.53 10.16
C ALA A 312 5.04 9.25 9.32
N ASN A 313 3.82 8.72 9.30
CA ASN A 313 2.70 9.33 8.58
C ASN A 313 2.25 10.62 9.25
N LEU A 314 2.04 11.66 8.45
CA LEU A 314 1.36 12.88 8.83
C LEU A 314 -0.13 12.71 8.51
N LEU A 315 -0.92 12.53 9.54
CA LEU A 315 -2.37 12.32 9.44
C LEU A 315 -3.10 13.61 9.75
N GLY A 316 -4.17 13.87 9.01
CA GLY A 316 -5.06 14.98 9.29
C GLY A 316 -5.85 14.75 10.58
N ASP A 317 -6.37 15.84 11.12
CA ASP A 317 -7.18 15.90 12.32
C ASP A 317 -8.57 16.50 12.04
N ALA A 318 -9.45 16.46 13.00
CA ALA A 318 -10.78 17.10 12.95
C ALA A 318 -10.72 18.53 13.51
N PRO A 319 -11.60 19.45 13.07
CA PRO A 319 -12.59 19.32 12.00
C PRO A 319 -12.00 19.47 10.60
N SER A 320 -12.79 19.08 9.58
CA SER A 320 -12.41 19.25 8.18
C SER A 320 -12.22 20.73 7.82
N ARG A 321 -11.08 21.06 7.17
CA ARG A 321 -10.70 22.42 6.78
C ARG A 321 -9.69 22.45 5.65
N GLU A 322 -9.42 23.65 5.11
CA GLU A 322 -8.33 23.86 4.14
C GLU A 322 -6.98 23.41 4.72
N ALA A 323 -6.20 22.70 3.93
CA ALA A 323 -4.91 22.19 4.36
C ALA A 323 -3.84 23.29 4.39
N ARG A 324 -3.44 23.67 5.58
CA ARG A 324 -2.33 24.60 5.86
C ARG A 324 -1.45 23.96 6.92
N LEU A 325 -0.18 23.76 6.59
CA LEU A 325 0.80 23.10 7.47
C LEU A 325 1.82 24.10 7.97
N SER A 326 1.97 24.20 9.27
CA SER A 326 3.04 24.94 9.97
C SER A 326 4.12 23.99 10.51
N GLY A 327 5.21 24.53 11.06
CA GLY A 327 6.32 23.77 11.63
C GLY A 327 7.31 23.18 10.61
N VAL A 328 7.10 23.41 9.32
CA VAL A 328 7.90 22.82 8.22
C VAL A 328 9.39 23.19 8.35
N ALA A 329 9.71 24.44 8.68
CA ALA A 329 11.10 24.90 8.81
C ALA A 329 11.84 24.17 9.95
N ASP A 330 11.15 23.89 11.05
CA ASP A 330 11.73 23.21 12.22
C ASP A 330 12.01 21.73 11.93
N VAL A 331 11.16 21.08 11.14
CA VAL A 331 11.37 19.71 10.68
C VAL A 331 12.52 19.64 9.68
N LEU A 332 12.57 20.56 8.71
CA LEU A 332 13.64 20.60 7.72
C LEU A 332 15.00 21.02 8.29
N ALA A 333 15.04 21.60 9.50
CA ALA A 333 16.28 21.86 10.22
C ALA A 333 16.82 20.61 10.96
N GLU A 334 16.01 19.56 11.10
CA GLU A 334 16.45 18.29 11.71
C GLU A 334 17.35 17.54 10.72
N PRO A 335 18.61 17.20 11.12
CA PRO A 335 19.47 16.41 10.27
C PRO A 335 18.82 15.08 9.86
N ASN A 336 18.99 14.70 8.60
CA ASN A 336 18.47 13.45 8.05
C ASN A 336 16.93 13.29 8.08
N ALA A 337 16.16 14.37 8.32
CA ALA A 337 14.70 14.35 8.17
C ALA A 337 14.28 14.82 6.77
N HIS A 338 13.35 14.10 6.17
CA HIS A 338 12.81 14.36 4.84
C HIS A 338 11.28 14.46 4.94
N LEU A 339 10.73 15.57 4.48
CA LEU A 339 9.28 15.81 4.50
C LEU A 339 8.69 15.60 3.11
N HIS A 340 7.68 14.74 3.03
CA HIS A 340 6.88 14.51 1.83
C HIS A 340 5.46 15.02 2.05
N TRP A 341 5.13 16.18 1.48
CA TRP A 341 3.80 16.75 1.47
C TRP A 341 3.02 16.31 0.25
N TYR A 342 1.81 15.75 0.45
CA TYR A 342 1.05 15.19 -0.67
C TYR A 342 0.23 16.21 -1.48
N GLY A 343 0.05 17.42 -0.94
CA GLY A 343 -0.69 18.48 -1.65
C GLY A 343 -2.21 18.30 -1.67
N LYS A 344 -2.77 17.54 -0.72
CA LYS A 344 -4.23 17.42 -0.55
C LYS A 344 -4.77 18.75 -0.02
N ARG A 345 -5.88 19.24 -0.62
CA ARG A 345 -6.42 20.56 -0.32
C ARG A 345 -7.16 20.68 1.00
N GLU A 346 -7.64 19.55 1.52
CA GLU A 346 -8.48 19.49 2.70
C GLU A 346 -7.90 18.51 3.72
N VAL A 347 -7.74 18.99 4.96
CA VAL A 347 -7.48 18.15 6.12
C VAL A 347 -8.79 17.51 6.57
N ARG A 348 -8.76 16.23 6.86
CA ARG A 348 -9.84 15.48 7.51
C ARG A 348 -9.23 14.51 8.49
N ASP A 349 -10.02 14.14 9.48
CA ASP A 349 -9.61 13.15 10.47
C ASP A 349 -8.99 11.90 9.83
N LEU A 350 -7.82 11.53 10.32
CA LEU A 350 -7.02 10.37 9.90
C LEU A 350 -6.64 10.32 8.40
N ARG A 351 -6.89 11.39 7.64
CA ARG A 351 -6.48 11.46 6.24
C ARG A 351 -4.95 11.56 6.13
N LYS A 352 -4.33 10.67 5.37
CA LYS A 352 -2.89 10.72 5.07
C LYS A 352 -2.56 11.99 4.27
N MET A 353 -1.91 12.98 4.89
CA MET A 353 -1.60 14.29 4.32
C MET A 353 -0.15 14.41 3.85
N GLY A 354 0.74 13.61 4.42
CA GLY A 354 2.17 13.58 4.15
C GLY A 354 2.84 12.48 4.94
N HIS A 355 4.16 12.46 4.91
CA HIS A 355 4.99 11.68 5.84
C HIS A 355 6.33 12.38 6.07
N VAL A 356 6.96 12.04 7.17
CA VAL A 356 8.35 12.41 7.47
C VAL A 356 9.15 11.12 7.51
N THR A 357 10.25 11.07 6.76
CA THR A 357 11.23 9.99 6.84
C THR A 357 12.48 10.51 7.55
N VAL A 358 12.96 9.77 8.55
CA VAL A 358 14.23 10.04 9.23
C VAL A 358 15.17 8.88 8.98
N THR A 359 16.38 9.18 8.49
CA THR A 359 17.41 8.17 8.21
C THR A 359 18.52 8.24 9.26
N GLY A 360 19.02 7.06 9.68
CA GLY A 360 20.19 6.94 10.52
C GLY A 360 21.48 7.32 9.78
N GLU A 361 22.57 7.47 10.51
CA GLU A 361 23.91 7.58 9.94
C GLU A 361 24.43 6.20 9.51
N GLU A 362 25.43 6.17 8.65
CA GLU A 362 26.00 4.93 8.14
C GLU A 362 26.64 4.14 9.31
N GLY A 363 26.15 2.91 9.54
CA GLY A 363 26.62 2.03 10.62
C GLY A 363 25.93 2.22 11.97
N GLU A 364 25.00 3.16 12.10
CA GLU A 364 24.17 3.29 13.29
C GLU A 364 22.87 2.48 13.15
N ASP A 365 22.57 1.66 14.17
CA ASP A 365 21.36 0.81 14.23
C ASP A 365 20.48 1.18 15.44
N ASP A 366 20.40 2.46 15.80
CA ASP A 366 19.52 2.91 16.86
C ASP A 366 18.12 3.26 16.34
N ARG A 367 17.34 2.19 16.05
CA ARG A 367 15.95 2.29 15.60
C ARG A 367 15.02 2.93 16.62
N GLY A 368 15.38 2.84 17.91
CA GLY A 368 14.64 3.47 19.01
C GLY A 368 14.72 5.00 18.93
N THR A 369 15.95 5.53 18.91
CA THR A 369 16.18 6.96 18.79
C THR A 369 15.63 7.53 17.48
N LEU A 370 15.77 6.80 16.36
CA LEU A 370 15.18 7.23 15.08
C LEU A 370 13.66 7.33 15.14
N LEU A 371 13.00 6.37 15.81
CA LEU A 371 11.55 6.40 15.99
C LEU A 371 11.11 7.60 16.83
N GLU A 372 11.80 7.88 17.92
CA GLU A 372 11.55 9.08 18.75
C GLU A 372 11.76 10.36 17.96
N THR A 373 12.80 10.45 17.15
CA THR A 373 13.09 11.61 16.29
C THR A 373 11.99 11.80 15.24
N ALA A 374 11.56 10.71 14.58
CA ALA A 374 10.48 10.77 13.58
C ALA A 374 9.15 11.23 14.19
N ARG A 375 8.82 10.75 15.39
CA ARG A 375 7.67 11.20 16.18
C ARG A 375 7.76 12.66 16.54
N SER A 376 8.91 13.10 17.07
CA SER A 376 9.15 14.51 17.40
C SER A 376 9.05 15.42 16.17
N CYS A 377 9.56 14.99 15.01
CA CYS A 377 9.38 15.72 13.76
C CYS A 377 7.91 15.85 13.37
N ARG A 378 7.15 14.75 13.44
CA ARG A 378 5.72 14.76 13.16
C ARG A 378 4.95 15.67 14.11
N GLU A 379 5.26 15.69 15.41
CA GLU A 379 4.60 16.50 16.44
C GLU A 379 4.87 18.01 16.29
N ARG A 380 5.96 18.40 15.60
CA ARG A 380 6.23 19.81 15.26
C ARG A 380 5.38 20.33 14.09
N LEU A 381 4.76 19.40 13.33
CA LEU A 381 3.91 19.75 12.19
C LEU A 381 2.45 19.87 12.66
N GLU A 382 1.89 21.05 12.49
CA GLU A 382 0.52 21.35 12.92
C GLU A 382 -0.32 21.85 11.75
N PHE A 383 -1.56 21.38 11.67
CA PHE A 383 -2.54 21.93 10.73
C PHE A 383 -3.18 23.18 11.34
N GLU A 384 -3.00 24.31 10.67
CA GLU A 384 -3.60 25.57 11.10
C GLU A 384 -5.13 25.51 11.07
N PRO A 385 -5.79 26.25 11.98
CA PRO A 385 -7.26 26.32 12.07
C PRO A 385 -7.95 26.80 10.80
#